data_e7a16ce5cbb957b4fafe7f21f98dd694
#
_entry.id   e7a16ce5cbb957b4fafe7f21f98dd694
#
_cell.length_a   1.000
_cell.length_b   1.000
_cell.length_c   1.000
_cell.angle_alpha   90.00
_cell.angle_beta   90.00
_cell.angle_gamma   90.00
#
_symmetry.space_group_name_H-M   'P 1'
#
loop_
_entity.id
_entity.type
_entity.pdbx_description
1 polymer ?
#
loop_
_entity_poly.entity_id
_entity_poly.type
_entity_poly.pdbx_seq_one_letter_code
_entity_poly.pdbx_strand_id
1 'polypeptide(L)'
;MKSRIVVLLSLVLIWANHAMAARLQSVQVKQQAGKTSLFFTLDSAIAHKVFTLTNPDRVVVDFENTNLAFNLNQLNLNNELIKLVRSGHPNPHTLRLVFEVRDAVKLRANPWKGGKHAFALDISANGVKPYSPPSVKPLAVSRQPVSKPVPVRSMPKKPLRDVVIVLDPGHGGKDPGASGPHRTAEKNITLAIALKLKQIIDRQPGMRAVLTRRGDYYVGLRERLNIARQYNGDVFVSIHADAFINQQSSGASVFALSQRGATSEAARWLAEKENYSELGGVNLKDLDDQSGLVREVLIDLSQTATIGASLHMGERVLRNLNTVTKLHNHKVEQARFMVLKSPDIPSILIETGFISNPREERNLTDSRYQTRLTQSIFQGLKRYFWDYPPHGSRIEAMSGNSLHLVRRGETLPTIASQYHVSMAALKSANHLSGNQVRAGQRLVIPSSWS
;
A
#
# COMPACT_ATOMS: atom_id res chain seq x y z
N MET A 1 25.81 -49.12 -62.40
CA MET A 1 26.21 -49.24 -60.98
C MET A 1 25.67 -48.01 -60.24
N LYS A 2 24.61 -48.20 -59.44
CA LYS A 2 23.97 -47.07 -58.68
C LYS A 2 24.34 -47.28 -57.22
N SER A 3 25.14 -46.36 -56.67
CA SER A 3 25.53 -46.32 -55.27
C SER A 3 24.41 -45.69 -54.46
N ARG A 4 23.89 -46.42 -53.46
CA ARG A 4 22.89 -45.90 -52.51
C ARG A 4 23.64 -45.40 -51.27
N ILE A 5 23.57 -44.08 -51.04
CA ILE A 5 24.04 -43.45 -49.81
C ILE A 5 22.91 -43.60 -48.77
N VAL A 6 23.19 -44.34 -47.70
CA VAL A 6 22.32 -44.43 -46.52
C VAL A 6 22.74 -43.32 -45.55
N VAL A 7 21.86 -42.34 -45.35
CA VAL A 7 22.05 -41.28 -44.33
C VAL A 7 21.42 -41.79 -43.02
N LEU A 8 22.27 -42.09 -42.04
CA LEU A 8 21.87 -42.35 -40.67
C LEU A 8 21.55 -41.05 -39.96
N LEU A 9 20.27 -40.81 -39.70
CA LEU A 9 19.81 -39.67 -38.85
C LEU A 9 19.92 -40.09 -37.39
N SER A 10 20.98 -39.66 -36.69
CA SER A 10 21.13 -39.82 -35.24
C SER A 10 20.24 -38.77 -34.52
N LEU A 11 19.12 -39.26 -33.99
CA LEU A 11 18.24 -38.48 -33.11
C LEU A 11 18.93 -38.30 -31.75
N VAL A 12 19.55 -37.13 -31.51
CA VAL A 12 20.03 -36.74 -30.16
C VAL A 12 18.82 -36.28 -29.37
N LEU A 13 18.32 -37.13 -28.51
CA LEU A 13 17.34 -36.77 -27.47
C LEU A 13 18.05 -35.88 -26.41
N ILE A 14 17.90 -34.58 -26.55
CA ILE A 14 18.26 -33.64 -25.47
C ILE A 14 17.24 -33.80 -24.37
N TRP A 15 17.58 -34.53 -23.32
CA TRP A 15 16.84 -34.52 -22.07
C TRP A 15 17.02 -33.16 -21.43
N ALA A 16 16.09 -32.23 -21.64
CA ALA A 16 15.98 -31.03 -20.86
C ALA A 16 15.57 -31.45 -19.44
N ASN A 17 16.53 -31.50 -18.53
CA ASN A 17 16.27 -31.54 -17.09
C ASN A 17 15.53 -30.25 -16.72
N HIS A 18 14.21 -30.30 -16.71
CA HIS A 18 13.39 -29.28 -16.04
C HIS A 18 13.66 -29.43 -14.54
N ALA A 19 14.60 -28.67 -14.01
CA ALA A 19 14.79 -28.56 -12.58
C ALA A 19 13.47 -28.01 -12.00
N MET A 20 12.66 -28.92 -11.43
CA MET A 20 11.42 -28.52 -10.74
C MET A 20 11.81 -27.57 -9.60
N ALA A 21 11.15 -26.43 -9.52
CA ALA A 21 11.38 -25.50 -8.43
C ALA A 21 11.07 -26.17 -7.08
N ALA A 22 11.97 -26.02 -6.12
CA ALA A 22 11.77 -26.52 -4.76
C ALA A 22 10.53 -25.92 -4.13
N ARG A 23 9.99 -26.56 -3.10
CA ARG A 23 8.80 -26.07 -2.38
C ARG A 23 9.10 -25.88 -0.91
N LEU A 24 8.86 -24.65 -0.41
CA LEU A 24 8.83 -24.38 1.01
C LEU A 24 7.49 -24.85 1.57
N GLN A 25 7.52 -25.98 2.30
CA GLN A 25 6.32 -26.69 2.74
C GLN A 25 5.72 -26.11 4.01
N SER A 26 6.56 -25.65 4.93
CA SER A 26 6.09 -25.04 6.19
C SER A 26 7.14 -24.12 6.81
N VAL A 27 6.64 -23.15 7.57
CA VAL A 27 7.41 -22.38 8.56
C VAL A 27 6.69 -22.52 9.91
N GLN A 28 7.41 -22.95 10.95
CA GLN A 28 6.88 -23.00 12.30
C GLN A 28 7.55 -21.92 13.14
N VAL A 29 6.78 -21.22 13.97
CA VAL A 29 7.27 -20.16 14.86
C VAL A 29 7.19 -20.68 16.30
N LYS A 30 8.34 -20.70 17.00
CA LYS A 30 8.40 -21.08 18.42
C LYS A 30 8.98 -19.94 19.22
N GLN A 31 8.20 -19.45 20.18
CA GLN A 31 8.59 -18.35 21.04
C GLN A 31 9.14 -18.86 22.37
N GLN A 32 10.22 -18.26 22.81
CA GLN A 32 10.78 -18.37 24.16
C GLN A 32 11.09 -16.96 24.66
N ALA A 33 11.24 -16.76 25.99
CA ALA A 33 11.54 -15.45 26.55
C ALA A 33 12.76 -14.79 25.87
N GLY A 34 12.56 -13.67 25.20
CA GLY A 34 13.59 -12.90 24.48
C GLY A 34 14.14 -13.54 23.19
N LYS A 35 13.58 -14.67 22.73
CA LYS A 35 14.03 -15.39 21.54
C LYS A 35 12.84 -15.97 20.76
N THR A 36 12.89 -15.84 19.44
CA THR A 36 11.97 -16.51 18.54
C THR A 36 12.74 -17.40 17.59
N SER A 37 12.35 -18.66 17.45
CA SER A 37 12.92 -19.61 16.52
C SER A 37 11.96 -19.87 15.37
N LEU A 38 12.43 -19.72 14.14
CA LEU A 38 11.72 -20.02 12.92
C LEU A 38 12.26 -21.33 12.36
N PHE A 39 11.39 -22.30 12.09
CA PHE A 39 11.75 -23.61 11.57
C PHE A 39 11.20 -23.76 10.15
N PHE A 40 12.09 -23.89 9.18
CA PHE A 40 11.78 -23.99 7.76
C PHE A 40 11.90 -25.44 7.30
N THR A 41 10.88 -25.97 6.61
CA THR A 41 10.86 -27.30 6.01
C THR A 41 10.68 -27.18 4.50
N LEU A 42 11.58 -27.82 3.75
CA LEU A 42 11.56 -27.84 2.29
C LEU A 42 11.50 -29.29 1.76
N ASP A 43 11.04 -29.47 0.53
CA ASP A 43 11.01 -30.78 -0.15
C ASP A 43 12.36 -31.18 -0.74
N SER A 44 13.26 -30.22 -0.98
CA SER A 44 14.58 -30.44 -1.52
C SER A 44 15.63 -29.52 -0.89
N ALA A 45 16.91 -29.89 -1.02
CA ALA A 45 18.02 -29.05 -0.58
C ALA A 45 18.19 -27.86 -1.51
N ILE A 46 18.19 -26.66 -0.97
CA ILE A 46 18.33 -25.40 -1.73
C ILE A 46 19.30 -24.45 -1.06
N ALA A 47 19.92 -23.59 -1.86
CA ALA A 47 20.66 -22.45 -1.36
C ALA A 47 19.71 -21.44 -0.76
N HIS A 48 20.03 -20.93 0.42
CA HIS A 48 19.29 -19.87 1.08
C HIS A 48 20.24 -18.82 1.67
N LYS A 49 19.78 -17.59 1.73
CA LYS A 49 20.52 -16.45 2.27
C LYS A 49 19.70 -15.77 3.35
N VAL A 50 20.31 -15.49 4.52
CA VAL A 50 19.67 -14.80 5.63
C VAL A 50 20.42 -13.50 5.90
N PHE A 51 19.69 -12.38 6.03
CA PHE A 51 20.26 -11.08 6.34
C PHE A 51 19.24 -10.17 7.03
N THR A 52 19.71 -9.05 7.59
CA THR A 52 18.87 -8.04 8.22
C THR A 52 18.81 -6.77 7.38
N LEU A 53 17.69 -6.06 7.47
CA LEU A 53 17.51 -4.71 6.94
C LEU A 53 17.03 -3.81 8.06
N THR A 54 17.44 -2.55 8.03
CA THR A 54 17.02 -1.49 8.97
C THR A 54 16.03 -0.54 8.31
N ASN A 55 15.30 0.24 9.11
CA ASN A 55 14.33 1.26 8.69
C ASN A 55 13.17 0.75 7.81
N PRO A 56 12.21 -0.05 8.34
CA PRO A 56 12.15 -0.68 9.66
C PRO A 56 13.05 -1.91 9.78
N ASP A 57 13.31 -2.36 11.00
CA ASP A 57 14.11 -3.55 11.25
C ASP A 57 13.40 -4.81 10.73
N ARG A 58 14.10 -5.60 9.90
CA ARG A 58 13.57 -6.78 9.23
C ARG A 58 14.60 -7.89 9.16
N VAL A 59 14.13 -9.12 9.30
CA VAL A 59 14.87 -10.33 8.99
C VAL A 59 14.39 -10.85 7.63
N VAL A 60 15.29 -11.09 6.71
CA VAL A 60 15.00 -11.56 5.35
C VAL A 60 15.62 -12.93 5.13
N VAL A 61 14.85 -13.85 4.56
CA VAL A 61 15.30 -15.17 4.14
C VAL A 61 14.95 -15.36 2.66
N ASP A 62 15.97 -15.51 1.83
CA ASP A 62 15.86 -15.79 0.40
C ASP A 62 16.13 -17.26 0.13
N PHE A 63 15.28 -17.88 -0.69
CA PHE A 63 15.36 -19.26 -1.13
C PHE A 63 15.46 -19.30 -2.65
N GLU A 64 16.54 -19.86 -3.21
CA GLU A 64 16.72 -19.94 -4.66
C GLU A 64 15.81 -21.01 -5.28
N ASN A 65 15.27 -20.73 -6.47
CA ASN A 65 14.40 -21.62 -7.26
C ASN A 65 13.33 -22.31 -6.41
N THR A 66 12.62 -21.57 -5.57
CA THR A 66 11.68 -22.11 -4.59
C THR A 66 10.30 -21.46 -4.73
N ASN A 67 9.26 -22.26 -4.60
CA ASN A 67 7.87 -21.80 -4.51
C ASN A 67 7.33 -21.97 -3.08
N LEU A 68 6.44 -21.07 -2.67
CA LEU A 68 5.74 -21.16 -1.40
C LEU A 68 4.57 -22.16 -1.52
N ALA A 69 4.59 -23.23 -0.69
CA ALA A 69 3.60 -24.30 -0.74
C ALA A 69 2.55 -24.24 0.39
N PHE A 70 2.55 -23.19 1.22
CA PHE A 70 1.59 -22.99 2.30
C PHE A 70 1.17 -21.51 2.41
N ASN A 71 0.11 -21.24 3.19
CA ASN A 71 -0.37 -19.89 3.39
C ASN A 71 0.32 -19.24 4.60
N LEU A 72 1.11 -18.21 4.38
CA LEU A 72 1.81 -17.46 5.43
C LEU A 72 0.88 -16.86 6.50
N ASN A 73 -0.37 -16.56 6.16
CA ASN A 73 -1.34 -16.05 7.11
C ASN A 73 -1.75 -17.07 8.18
N GLN A 74 -1.34 -18.34 8.03
CA GLN A 74 -1.53 -19.38 9.04
C GLN A 74 -0.44 -19.41 10.10
N LEU A 75 0.63 -18.62 9.93
CA LEU A 75 1.67 -18.48 10.94
C LEU A 75 1.10 -17.76 12.14
N ASN A 76 1.17 -18.42 13.30
CA ASN A 76 0.81 -17.78 14.56
C ASN A 76 1.94 -16.80 14.95
N LEU A 77 1.72 -15.51 14.69
CA LEU A 77 2.65 -14.43 14.98
C LEU A 77 2.33 -13.71 16.31
N ASN A 78 1.63 -14.36 17.25
CA ASN A 78 1.50 -13.83 18.61
C ASN A 78 2.89 -13.84 19.27
N ASN A 79 3.71 -12.86 18.89
CA ASN A 79 5.14 -12.86 19.12
C ASN A 79 5.60 -11.46 19.55
N GLU A 80 6.46 -11.41 20.58
CA GLU A 80 7.01 -10.14 21.08
C GLU A 80 8.03 -9.52 20.11
N LEU A 81 8.74 -10.32 19.32
CA LEU A 81 9.81 -9.85 18.42
C LEU A 81 9.35 -9.62 16.99
N ILE A 82 8.45 -10.46 16.45
CA ILE A 82 8.00 -10.38 15.04
C ILE A 82 6.64 -9.70 14.98
N LYS A 83 6.55 -8.61 14.21
CA LYS A 83 5.29 -7.88 13.96
C LYS A 83 4.48 -8.46 12.81
N LEU A 84 5.19 -8.84 11.75
CA LEU A 84 4.57 -9.17 10.48
C LEU A 84 5.48 -10.09 9.68
N VAL A 85 4.89 -11.00 8.88
CA VAL A 85 5.61 -11.79 7.88
C VAL A 85 4.99 -11.56 6.51
N ARG A 86 5.84 -11.50 5.48
CA ARG A 86 5.44 -11.38 4.07
C ARG A 86 6.30 -12.28 3.22
N SER A 87 5.77 -12.71 2.07
CA SER A 87 6.53 -13.37 1.02
C SER A 87 6.47 -12.59 -0.28
N GLY A 88 7.46 -12.80 -1.14
CA GLY A 88 7.54 -12.24 -2.47
C GLY A 88 8.60 -12.93 -3.30
N HIS A 89 8.67 -12.59 -4.59
CA HIS A 89 9.70 -13.07 -5.50
C HIS A 89 10.50 -11.87 -6.01
N PRO A 90 11.72 -11.59 -5.45
CA PRO A 90 12.58 -10.51 -5.93
C PRO A 90 13.03 -10.67 -7.38
N ASN A 91 13.01 -11.89 -7.87
CA ASN A 91 13.19 -12.26 -9.27
C ASN A 91 12.45 -13.60 -9.53
N PRO A 92 12.30 -14.07 -10.78
CA PRO A 92 11.58 -15.31 -11.08
C PRO A 92 12.12 -16.58 -10.39
N HIS A 93 13.35 -16.52 -9.88
CA HIS A 93 14.07 -17.67 -9.32
C HIS A 93 14.27 -17.59 -7.80
N THR A 94 13.73 -16.60 -7.10
CA THR A 94 13.95 -16.45 -5.66
C THR A 94 12.63 -16.23 -4.91
N LEU A 95 12.32 -17.12 -3.97
CA LEU A 95 11.28 -16.88 -2.96
C LEU A 95 11.91 -16.12 -1.79
N ARG A 96 11.36 -14.98 -1.42
CA ARG A 96 11.76 -14.18 -0.28
C ARG A 96 10.72 -14.19 0.82
N LEU A 97 11.12 -14.48 2.05
CA LEU A 97 10.33 -14.23 3.25
C LEU A 97 10.92 -13.05 4.02
N VAL A 98 10.07 -12.13 4.45
CA VAL A 98 10.43 -10.95 5.24
C VAL A 98 9.68 -10.96 6.55
N PHE A 99 10.41 -10.97 7.65
CA PHE A 99 9.89 -10.86 9.01
C PHE A 99 10.20 -9.45 9.54
N GLU A 100 9.20 -8.61 9.68
CA GLU A 100 9.35 -7.30 10.32
C GLU A 100 9.47 -7.50 11.82
N VAL A 101 10.55 -6.98 12.41
CA VAL A 101 10.84 -7.12 13.85
C VAL A 101 10.67 -5.78 14.56
N ARG A 102 10.42 -5.83 15.87
CA ARG A 102 10.15 -4.62 16.69
C ARG A 102 11.40 -3.80 16.92
N ASP A 103 12.54 -4.46 17.10
CA ASP A 103 13.83 -3.87 17.42
C ASP A 103 14.94 -4.59 16.65
N ALA A 104 16.13 -4.02 16.63
CA ALA A 104 17.31 -4.66 16.05
C ALA A 104 17.61 -6.00 16.71
N VAL A 105 17.82 -7.04 15.92
CA VAL A 105 17.96 -8.43 16.38
C VAL A 105 19.30 -9.04 15.97
N LYS A 106 19.71 -10.05 16.74
CA LYS A 106 20.80 -10.97 16.37
C LYS A 106 20.21 -12.22 15.75
N LEU A 107 20.85 -12.71 14.69
CA LEU A 107 20.45 -13.90 13.95
C LEU A 107 21.45 -15.03 14.18
N ARG A 108 20.95 -16.26 14.31
CA ARG A 108 21.74 -17.48 14.32
C ARG A 108 21.01 -18.55 13.53
N ALA A 109 21.58 -18.98 12.40
CA ALA A 109 21.08 -20.12 11.65
C ALA A 109 21.68 -21.42 12.21
N ASN A 110 20.83 -22.43 12.42
CA ASN A 110 21.21 -23.73 12.96
C ASN A 110 20.61 -24.85 12.08
N PRO A 111 21.31 -25.99 11.91
CA PRO A 111 20.69 -27.18 11.35
C PRO A 111 19.51 -27.63 12.23
N TRP A 112 18.41 -28.06 11.61
CA TRP A 112 17.26 -28.60 12.35
C TRP A 112 16.90 -30.00 11.83
N LYS A 113 16.69 -30.94 12.78
CA LYS A 113 16.40 -32.35 12.45
C LYS A 113 14.93 -32.64 12.14
N GLY A 114 14.09 -31.63 12.01
CA GLY A 114 12.65 -31.76 11.74
C GLY A 114 12.28 -32.15 10.30
N GLY A 115 13.26 -32.45 9.44
CA GLY A 115 13.10 -32.89 8.05
C GLY A 115 14.44 -33.05 7.36
N LYS A 116 14.47 -33.76 6.22
CA LYS A 116 15.69 -34.04 5.44
C LYS A 116 16.33 -32.74 4.90
N HIS A 117 15.51 -31.72 4.63
CA HIS A 117 15.90 -30.41 4.09
C HIS A 117 15.29 -29.30 4.95
N ALA A 118 15.72 -29.21 6.20
CA ALA A 118 15.18 -28.28 7.18
C ALA A 118 16.29 -27.51 7.91
N PHE A 119 16.02 -26.26 8.26
CA PHE A 119 16.90 -25.46 9.11
C PHE A 119 16.09 -24.57 10.06
N ALA A 120 16.74 -24.12 11.12
CA ALA A 120 16.16 -23.19 12.08
C ALA A 120 16.90 -21.86 12.05
N LEU A 121 16.16 -20.77 12.18
CA LEU A 121 16.68 -19.44 12.34
C LEU A 121 16.24 -18.88 13.70
N ASP A 122 17.18 -18.67 14.57
CA ASP A 122 16.98 -18.06 15.87
C ASP A 122 17.11 -16.53 15.76
N ILE A 123 16.11 -15.83 16.23
CA ILE A 123 16.04 -14.37 16.31
C ILE A 123 16.01 -13.98 17.78
N SER A 124 16.95 -13.16 18.24
CA SER A 124 17.02 -12.68 19.62
C SER A 124 17.19 -11.16 19.66
N ALA A 125 16.57 -10.49 20.65
CA ALA A 125 16.72 -9.05 20.85
C ALA A 125 18.17 -8.69 21.22
N ASN A 126 18.66 -7.55 20.72
CA ASN A 126 19.96 -7.02 21.13
C ASN A 126 19.88 -6.52 22.58
N GLY A 127 20.56 -7.17 23.50
CA GLY A 127 20.73 -6.68 24.88
C GLY A 127 20.13 -7.52 26.00
N VAL A 128 19.45 -8.63 25.72
CA VAL A 128 18.94 -9.53 26.78
C VAL A 128 20.00 -10.59 27.10
N LYS A 129 20.55 -10.56 28.30
CA LYS A 129 21.34 -11.69 28.85
C LYS A 129 20.43 -12.92 28.91
N PRO A 130 20.96 -14.14 28.65
CA PRO A 130 20.15 -15.36 28.75
C PRO A 130 19.62 -15.49 30.18
N TYR A 131 18.30 -15.55 30.36
CA TYR A 131 17.65 -15.89 31.58
C TYR A 131 17.85 -17.39 31.82
N SER A 132 18.61 -17.75 32.87
CA SER A 132 18.67 -19.11 33.38
C SER A 132 17.50 -19.26 34.36
N PRO A 133 16.57 -20.21 34.15
CA PRO A 133 15.47 -20.40 35.10
C PRO A 133 16.00 -20.98 36.40
N PRO A 134 15.57 -20.47 37.57
CA PRO A 134 15.87 -21.10 38.85
C PRO A 134 15.17 -22.45 38.95
N SER A 135 15.92 -23.47 39.42
CA SER A 135 15.43 -24.81 39.70
C SER A 135 14.32 -24.75 40.77
N VAL A 136 13.08 -25.05 40.35
CA VAL A 136 11.95 -25.13 41.28
C VAL A 136 11.74 -26.60 41.66
N LYS A 137 11.99 -26.92 42.95
CA LYS A 137 11.55 -28.18 43.59
C LYS A 137 10.02 -28.23 43.61
N PRO A 138 9.40 -29.43 43.44
CA PRO A 138 7.93 -29.54 43.45
C PRO A 138 7.42 -29.28 44.87
N LEU A 139 6.59 -28.25 45.04
CA LEU A 139 5.80 -28.01 46.25
C LEU A 139 4.40 -28.58 46.07
N ALA A 140 3.96 -29.30 47.12
CA ALA A 140 2.69 -30.02 47.19
C ALA A 140 1.49 -29.09 46.99
N VAL A 141 0.50 -29.59 46.21
CA VAL A 141 -0.76 -28.92 45.93
C VAL A 141 -1.63 -28.88 47.16
N SER A 142 -1.75 -27.73 47.81
CA SER A 142 -2.80 -27.41 48.77
C SER A 142 -3.96 -26.75 48.03
N ARG A 143 -5.14 -27.39 48.03
CA ARG A 143 -6.40 -26.83 47.51
C ARG A 143 -6.87 -25.73 48.45
N GLN A 144 -6.87 -24.48 48.02
CA GLN A 144 -7.58 -23.38 48.66
C GLN A 144 -8.71 -22.85 47.75
N PRO A 145 -9.77 -22.30 48.35
CA PRO A 145 -11.04 -22.05 47.66
C PRO A 145 -10.98 -20.85 46.69
N VAL A 146 -11.80 -20.96 45.68
CA VAL A 146 -11.98 -19.99 44.59
C VAL A 146 -12.19 -18.57 45.14
N SER A 147 -11.20 -17.70 44.95
CA SER A 147 -11.32 -16.27 45.21
C SER A 147 -12.11 -15.58 44.07
N LYS A 148 -12.94 -14.62 44.49
CA LYS A 148 -13.83 -13.79 43.65
C LYS A 148 -13.09 -13.22 42.41
N PRO A 149 -13.79 -13.02 41.26
CA PRO A 149 -13.18 -12.47 40.04
C PRO A 149 -12.59 -11.10 40.34
N VAL A 150 -11.28 -10.98 40.11
CA VAL A 150 -10.58 -9.69 40.12
C VAL A 150 -11.11 -8.86 38.97
N PRO A 151 -11.52 -7.59 39.18
CA PRO A 151 -11.96 -6.73 38.12
C PRO A 151 -10.83 -6.56 37.08
N VAL A 152 -11.06 -7.00 35.85
CA VAL A 152 -10.15 -6.79 34.74
C VAL A 152 -10.00 -5.29 34.56
N ARG A 153 -8.85 -4.77 35.00
CA ARG A 153 -8.49 -3.37 34.78
C ARG A 153 -8.40 -3.17 33.27
N SER A 154 -9.39 -2.49 32.69
CA SER A 154 -9.39 -2.16 31.27
C SER A 154 -8.12 -1.42 30.93
N MET A 155 -7.31 -1.99 30.03
CA MET A 155 -6.13 -1.28 29.53
C MET A 155 -6.56 0.06 28.96
N PRO A 156 -5.82 1.16 29.18
CA PRO A 156 -6.18 2.45 28.63
C PRO A 156 -6.26 2.32 27.10
N LYS A 157 -7.45 2.57 26.53
CA LYS A 157 -7.65 2.59 25.08
C LYS A 157 -6.71 3.63 24.50
N LYS A 158 -5.79 3.21 23.62
CA LYS A 158 -4.90 4.11 22.89
C LYS A 158 -5.77 5.21 22.24
N PRO A 159 -5.42 6.50 22.38
CA PRO A 159 -6.24 7.57 21.81
C PRO A 159 -6.33 7.39 20.29
N LEU A 160 -7.55 7.52 19.77
CA LEU A 160 -7.81 7.42 18.33
C LEU A 160 -7.13 8.59 17.61
N ARG A 161 -6.48 8.30 16.48
CA ARG A 161 -5.81 9.31 15.66
C ARG A 161 -6.71 9.90 14.59
N ASP A 162 -6.40 11.08 14.13
CA ASP A 162 -7.00 11.63 12.91
C ASP A 162 -6.41 10.96 11.67
N VAL A 163 -7.21 10.90 10.61
CA VAL A 163 -6.75 10.57 9.26
C VAL A 163 -5.96 11.75 8.70
N VAL A 164 -4.80 11.46 8.11
CA VAL A 164 -3.90 12.47 7.56
C VAL A 164 -3.96 12.46 6.04
N ILE A 165 -4.44 13.55 5.46
CA ILE A 165 -4.49 13.74 4.01
C ILE A 165 -3.36 14.70 3.63
N VAL A 166 -2.38 14.22 2.85
CA VAL A 166 -1.31 15.06 2.35
C VAL A 166 -1.74 15.65 1.02
N LEU A 167 -1.85 16.97 0.98
CA LEU A 167 -2.18 17.73 -0.20
C LEU A 167 -0.89 18.29 -0.82
N ASP A 168 -0.71 18.04 -2.08
CA ASP A 168 0.46 18.45 -2.83
C ASP A 168 0.05 19.46 -3.93
N PRO A 169 0.16 20.77 -3.68
CA PRO A 169 0.01 21.75 -4.76
C PRO A 169 1.15 21.59 -5.74
N GLY A 170 0.87 21.15 -6.97
CA GLY A 170 1.88 20.99 -8.02
C GLY A 170 2.70 22.27 -8.24
N HIS A 171 3.94 22.12 -8.74
CA HIS A 171 4.83 23.22 -9.06
C HIS A 171 5.22 24.10 -7.85
N GLY A 172 5.68 25.35 -8.11
CA GLY A 172 6.02 26.32 -7.07
C GLY A 172 7.41 26.94 -7.25
N GLY A 173 7.58 28.17 -6.77
CA GLY A 173 8.83 28.93 -6.87
C GLY A 173 9.28 29.13 -8.31
N LYS A 174 10.45 28.58 -8.65
CA LYS A 174 11.06 28.65 -10.00
C LYS A 174 10.31 27.84 -11.05
N ASP A 175 9.46 26.92 -10.66
CA ASP A 175 8.62 26.12 -11.55
C ASP A 175 7.20 26.71 -11.58
N PRO A 176 6.82 27.45 -12.63
CA PRO A 176 5.50 28.04 -12.74
C PRO A 176 4.39 27.05 -13.08
N GLY A 177 4.74 25.83 -13.55
CA GLY A 177 3.82 24.92 -14.21
C GLY A 177 3.36 25.46 -15.56
N ALA A 178 2.20 25.03 -16.02
CA ALA A 178 1.58 25.52 -17.22
C ALA A 178 1.15 26.99 -17.07
N SER A 179 0.98 27.66 -18.22
CA SER A 179 0.52 29.05 -18.29
C SER A 179 -0.74 29.15 -19.13
N GLY A 180 -1.75 29.81 -18.60
CA GLY A 180 -2.98 30.09 -19.32
C GLY A 180 -2.83 31.24 -20.33
N PRO A 181 -3.82 31.43 -21.23
CA PRO A 181 -3.83 32.52 -22.22
C PRO A 181 -3.71 33.92 -21.60
N HIS A 182 -4.22 34.12 -20.40
CA HIS A 182 -4.11 35.38 -19.63
C HIS A 182 -2.86 35.44 -18.74
N ARG A 183 -1.87 34.55 -18.98
CA ARG A 183 -0.61 34.45 -18.23
C ARG A 183 -0.79 34.02 -16.76
N THR A 184 -1.89 33.38 -16.44
CA THR A 184 -2.09 32.76 -15.13
C THR A 184 -1.16 31.55 -15.00
N ALA A 185 -0.28 31.54 -14.01
CA ALA A 185 0.60 30.40 -13.73
C ALA A 185 -0.13 29.34 -12.93
N GLU A 186 0.02 28.09 -13.32
CA GLU A 186 -0.60 26.90 -12.69
C GLU A 186 -0.28 26.82 -11.18
N LYS A 187 0.98 27.08 -10.78
CA LYS A 187 1.42 27.05 -9.38
C LYS A 187 0.54 27.89 -8.44
N ASN A 188 -0.05 28.97 -8.91
CA ASN A 188 -0.91 29.85 -8.12
C ASN A 188 -2.30 29.24 -7.95
N ILE A 189 -2.83 28.60 -8.98
CA ILE A 189 -4.12 27.91 -8.95
C ILE A 189 -4.05 26.69 -8.02
N THR A 190 -3.03 25.85 -8.21
CA THR A 190 -2.85 24.62 -7.41
C THR A 190 -2.70 24.93 -5.92
N LEU A 191 -1.94 25.98 -5.57
CA LEU A 191 -1.81 26.45 -4.19
C LEU A 191 -3.13 26.97 -3.63
N ALA A 192 -3.86 27.80 -4.38
CA ALA A 192 -5.14 28.35 -3.94
C ALA A 192 -6.18 27.24 -3.66
N ILE A 193 -6.28 26.26 -4.55
CA ILE A 193 -7.17 25.10 -4.40
C ILE A 193 -6.75 24.26 -3.19
N ALA A 194 -5.47 23.94 -3.04
CA ALA A 194 -4.97 23.14 -1.93
C ALA A 194 -5.19 23.81 -0.56
N LEU A 195 -5.00 25.14 -0.47
CA LEU A 195 -5.26 25.88 0.76
C LEU A 195 -6.75 25.85 1.15
N LYS A 196 -7.65 26.04 0.18
CA LYS A 196 -9.10 25.93 0.41
C LYS A 196 -9.51 24.52 0.82
N LEU A 197 -8.97 23.52 0.14
CA LEU A 197 -9.26 22.11 0.45
C LEU A 197 -8.79 21.74 1.86
N LYS A 198 -7.57 22.21 2.25
CA LYS A 198 -7.07 22.04 3.61
C LYS A 198 -8.04 22.62 4.65
N GLN A 199 -8.53 23.84 4.46
CA GLN A 199 -9.47 24.45 5.38
C GLN A 199 -10.74 23.63 5.57
N ILE A 200 -11.25 23.02 4.50
CA ILE A 200 -12.45 22.16 4.56
C ILE A 200 -12.14 20.87 5.30
N ILE A 201 -11.02 20.22 5.00
CA ILE A 201 -10.59 18.98 5.65
C ILE A 201 -10.39 19.18 7.15
N ASP A 202 -9.68 20.23 7.55
CA ASP A 202 -9.36 20.49 8.96
C ASP A 202 -10.60 20.82 9.82
N ARG A 203 -11.71 21.23 9.20
CA ARG A 203 -13.00 21.41 9.88
C ARG A 203 -13.74 20.08 10.11
N GLN A 204 -13.34 19.01 9.42
CA GLN A 204 -13.98 17.69 9.58
C GLN A 204 -13.37 16.96 10.78
N PRO A 205 -14.14 16.66 11.83
CA PRO A 205 -13.65 15.86 12.94
C PRO A 205 -13.08 14.51 12.47
N GLY A 206 -11.92 14.14 12.99
CA GLY A 206 -11.24 12.89 12.65
C GLY A 206 -10.38 12.97 11.37
N MET A 207 -10.28 14.14 10.74
CA MET A 207 -9.44 14.39 9.57
C MET A 207 -8.55 15.60 9.78
N ARG A 208 -7.35 15.58 9.19
CA ARG A 208 -6.45 16.74 9.10
C ARG A 208 -5.69 16.73 7.79
N ALA A 209 -5.39 17.89 7.25
CA ALA A 209 -4.60 18.02 6.04
C ALA A 209 -3.20 18.60 6.33
N VAL A 210 -2.22 18.06 5.61
CA VAL A 210 -0.84 18.55 5.57
C VAL A 210 -0.54 18.99 4.14
N LEU A 211 0.12 20.13 3.97
CA LEU A 211 0.54 20.64 2.67
C LEU A 211 2.02 20.36 2.44
N THR A 212 2.41 19.94 1.24
CA THR A 212 3.82 19.83 0.84
C THR A 212 4.47 21.20 0.71
N ARG A 213 3.71 22.23 0.27
CA ARG A 213 4.09 23.64 0.30
C ARG A 213 2.91 24.51 0.72
N ARG A 214 3.22 25.59 1.44
CA ARG A 214 2.23 26.55 1.95
C ARG A 214 2.34 27.95 1.32
N GLY A 215 3.29 28.11 0.41
CA GLY A 215 3.62 29.35 -0.27
C GLY A 215 4.21 29.11 -1.64
N ASP A 216 4.68 30.16 -2.29
CA ASP A 216 5.32 30.09 -3.60
C ASP A 216 6.82 29.76 -3.47
N TYR A 217 7.11 28.49 -3.24
CA TYR A 217 8.47 27.93 -3.27
C TYR A 217 8.43 26.52 -3.90
N TYR A 218 9.57 26.12 -4.46
CA TYR A 218 9.72 24.84 -5.12
C TYR A 218 9.96 23.72 -4.11
N VAL A 219 9.31 22.58 -4.31
CA VAL A 219 9.52 21.33 -3.56
C VAL A 219 9.76 20.21 -4.59
N GLY A 220 10.91 19.56 -4.51
CA GLY A 220 11.25 18.46 -5.43
C GLY A 220 10.36 17.23 -5.25
N LEU A 221 10.18 16.44 -6.32
CA LEU A 221 9.26 15.28 -6.34
C LEU A 221 9.51 14.29 -5.19
N ARG A 222 10.78 13.94 -4.92
CA ARG A 222 11.11 13.03 -3.81
C ARG A 222 10.76 13.63 -2.46
N GLU A 223 10.98 14.94 -2.30
CA GLU A 223 10.70 15.64 -1.04
C GLU A 223 9.20 15.70 -0.76
N ARG A 224 8.33 15.85 -1.76
CA ARG A 224 6.87 15.78 -1.61
C ARG A 224 6.44 14.45 -0.97
N LEU A 225 7.01 13.33 -1.42
CA LEU A 225 6.75 12.00 -0.85
C LEU A 225 7.39 11.82 0.54
N ASN A 226 8.57 12.39 0.79
CA ASN A 226 9.20 12.38 2.11
C ASN A 226 8.35 13.12 3.14
N ILE A 227 7.82 14.28 2.77
CA ILE A 227 6.87 15.04 3.61
C ILE A 227 5.64 14.16 3.92
N ALA A 228 5.09 13.46 2.93
CA ALA A 228 3.96 12.58 3.17
C ALA A 228 4.27 11.49 4.19
N ARG A 229 5.45 10.87 4.13
CA ARG A 229 5.89 9.87 5.09
C ARG A 229 6.18 10.45 6.47
N GLN A 230 6.85 11.60 6.52
CA GLN A 230 7.18 12.30 7.77
C GLN A 230 5.93 12.61 8.60
N TYR A 231 4.85 12.97 7.95
CA TYR A 231 3.57 13.25 8.62
C TYR A 231 2.66 12.03 8.78
N ASN A 232 3.13 10.82 8.44
CA ASN A 232 2.35 9.59 8.44
C ASN A 232 1.04 9.74 7.66
N GLY A 233 1.14 10.23 6.42
CA GLY A 233 0.01 10.43 5.52
C GLY A 233 -0.73 9.11 5.25
N ASP A 234 -2.04 9.13 5.39
CA ASP A 234 -2.89 8.00 5.02
C ASP A 234 -3.15 7.97 3.51
N VAL A 235 -3.17 9.15 2.88
CA VAL A 235 -3.25 9.33 1.43
C VAL A 235 -2.48 10.57 0.98
N PHE A 236 -2.07 10.56 -0.28
CA PHE A 236 -1.41 11.68 -0.96
C PHE A 236 -2.26 12.13 -2.15
N VAL A 237 -2.53 13.42 -2.27
CA VAL A 237 -3.37 14.02 -3.31
C VAL A 237 -2.62 15.17 -3.96
N SER A 238 -2.10 14.95 -5.16
CA SER A 238 -1.48 15.99 -5.97
C SER A 238 -2.54 16.76 -6.76
N ILE A 239 -2.41 18.07 -6.81
CA ILE A 239 -3.40 18.99 -7.41
C ILE A 239 -2.72 19.77 -8.51
N HIS A 240 -3.24 19.65 -9.72
CA HIS A 240 -2.74 20.22 -10.96
C HIS A 240 -3.84 20.94 -11.75
N ALA A 241 -3.44 21.72 -12.74
CA ALA A 241 -4.31 22.43 -13.67
C ALA A 241 -3.57 22.66 -15.00
N ASP A 242 -3.11 21.57 -15.60
CA ASP A 242 -2.13 21.57 -16.68
C ASP A 242 -2.63 22.22 -17.99
N ALA A 243 -1.74 22.48 -18.90
CA ALA A 243 -2.08 22.82 -20.29
C ALA A 243 -2.15 21.54 -21.11
N PHE A 244 -3.15 21.42 -21.96
CA PHE A 244 -3.27 20.32 -22.91
C PHE A 244 -2.96 20.76 -24.34
N ILE A 245 -2.51 19.82 -25.18
CA ILE A 245 -2.15 20.08 -26.60
C ILE A 245 -3.30 20.77 -27.33
N ASN A 246 -4.51 20.25 -27.14
CA ASN A 246 -5.71 20.88 -27.69
C ASN A 246 -6.24 21.93 -26.68
N GLN A 247 -6.12 23.20 -27.04
CA GLN A 247 -6.61 24.31 -26.22
C GLN A 247 -8.14 24.30 -25.95
N GLN A 248 -8.90 23.49 -26.67
CA GLN A 248 -10.33 23.30 -26.42
C GLN A 248 -10.62 22.21 -25.40
N SER A 249 -9.58 21.46 -24.98
CA SER A 249 -9.73 20.47 -23.92
C SER A 249 -10.24 21.12 -22.64
N SER A 250 -11.17 20.46 -21.98
CA SER A 250 -11.84 20.98 -20.80
C SER A 250 -12.24 19.85 -19.85
N GLY A 251 -12.42 20.20 -18.60
CA GLY A 251 -12.91 19.29 -17.58
C GLY A 251 -11.82 18.68 -16.73
N ALA A 252 -12.23 18.11 -15.59
CA ALA A 252 -11.33 17.50 -14.63
C ALA A 252 -11.01 16.05 -15.00
N SER A 253 -9.83 15.58 -14.56
CA SER A 253 -9.40 14.18 -14.63
C SER A 253 -8.80 13.75 -13.29
N VAL A 254 -8.81 12.45 -13.03
CA VAL A 254 -8.11 11.86 -11.88
C VAL A 254 -7.21 10.73 -12.36
N PHE A 255 -5.97 10.76 -11.88
CA PHE A 255 -4.93 9.80 -12.25
C PHE A 255 -4.44 9.04 -11.03
N ALA A 256 -4.10 7.76 -11.26
CA ALA A 256 -3.38 6.92 -10.33
C ALA A 256 -2.08 6.40 -10.98
N LEU A 257 -1.16 5.91 -10.16
CA LEU A 257 0.07 5.33 -10.67
C LEU A 257 -0.20 4.08 -11.52
N SER A 258 0.57 3.91 -12.59
CA SER A 258 0.68 2.66 -13.36
C SER A 258 2.10 2.13 -13.33
N GLN A 259 2.23 0.83 -13.20
CA GLN A 259 3.50 0.11 -13.36
C GLN A 259 3.73 -0.36 -14.80
N ARG A 260 2.66 -0.55 -15.58
CA ARG A 260 2.69 -1.22 -16.89
C ARG A 260 2.54 -0.28 -18.10
N GLY A 261 2.57 1.03 -17.90
CA GLY A 261 2.33 2.01 -18.96
C GLY A 261 1.12 2.89 -18.67
N ALA A 262 0.62 3.62 -19.66
CA ALA A 262 -0.52 4.51 -19.51
C ALA A 262 -1.81 3.88 -20.04
N THR A 263 -2.95 4.23 -19.47
CA THR A 263 -4.27 3.77 -19.90
C THR A 263 -4.75 4.47 -21.17
N SER A 264 -4.21 5.67 -21.44
CA SER A 264 -4.46 6.43 -22.67
C SER A 264 -3.21 7.19 -23.11
N GLU A 265 -3.18 7.60 -24.37
CA GLU A 265 -2.10 8.43 -24.90
C GLU A 265 -2.07 9.81 -24.24
N ALA A 266 -3.26 10.35 -23.90
CA ALA A 266 -3.38 11.59 -23.13
C ALA A 266 -2.76 11.45 -21.72
N ALA A 267 -3.04 10.36 -21.01
CA ALA A 267 -2.46 10.08 -19.69
C ALA A 267 -0.94 9.90 -19.79
N ARG A 268 -0.43 9.26 -20.84
CA ARG A 268 1.01 9.12 -21.09
C ARG A 268 1.67 10.48 -21.26
N TRP A 269 1.12 11.30 -22.14
CA TRP A 269 1.65 12.63 -22.43
C TRP A 269 1.66 13.55 -21.20
N LEU A 270 0.56 13.58 -20.44
CA LEU A 270 0.49 14.35 -19.19
C LEU A 270 1.54 13.89 -18.18
N ALA A 271 1.70 12.58 -17.96
CA ALA A 271 2.72 12.07 -17.05
C ALA A 271 4.15 12.40 -17.49
N GLU A 272 4.44 12.32 -18.79
CA GLU A 272 5.74 12.70 -19.35
C GLU A 272 6.01 14.20 -19.14
N LYS A 273 5.02 15.04 -19.39
CA LYS A 273 5.12 16.48 -19.21
C LYS A 273 5.35 16.87 -17.75
N GLU A 274 4.54 16.33 -16.85
CA GLU A 274 4.68 16.59 -15.41
C GLU A 274 6.04 16.13 -14.88
N ASN A 275 6.47 14.94 -15.25
CA ASN A 275 7.77 14.42 -14.87
C ASN A 275 8.91 15.30 -15.39
N TYR A 276 8.80 15.85 -16.58
CA TYR A 276 9.81 16.69 -17.21
C TYR A 276 9.84 18.11 -16.62
N SER A 277 8.67 18.74 -16.45
CA SER A 277 8.56 20.10 -15.91
C SER A 277 9.14 20.21 -14.51
N GLU A 278 8.87 19.22 -13.68
CA GLU A 278 9.36 19.16 -12.30
C GLU A 278 10.86 18.81 -12.17
N LEU A 279 11.43 18.15 -13.19
CA LEU A 279 12.87 17.83 -13.20
C LEU A 279 13.76 18.99 -13.67
N GLY A 280 13.16 20.09 -14.11
CA GLY A 280 13.92 21.24 -14.62
C GLY A 280 14.82 20.91 -15.80
N GLY A 281 14.44 19.94 -16.63
CA GLY A 281 15.20 19.48 -17.79
C GLY A 281 16.27 18.41 -17.49
N VAL A 282 16.33 17.87 -16.28
CA VAL A 282 17.23 16.75 -15.96
C VAL A 282 16.74 15.47 -16.62
N ASN A 283 17.63 14.73 -17.28
CA ASN A 283 17.30 13.54 -18.05
C ASN A 283 16.72 12.44 -17.14
N LEU A 284 15.55 11.89 -17.47
CA LEU A 284 14.89 10.81 -16.72
C LEU A 284 15.76 9.55 -16.54
N LYS A 285 16.76 9.36 -17.39
CA LYS A 285 17.72 8.25 -17.29
C LYS A 285 18.63 8.35 -16.05
N ASP A 286 18.83 9.55 -15.51
CA ASP A 286 19.69 9.77 -14.33
C ASP A 286 18.95 9.50 -13.01
N LEU A 287 17.63 9.23 -13.06
CA LEU A 287 16.80 8.90 -11.90
C LEU A 287 16.61 7.40 -11.69
N ASP A 288 17.03 6.57 -12.63
CA ASP A 288 17.14 5.13 -12.42
C ASP A 288 18.35 4.86 -11.53
N ASP A 289 18.06 4.77 -10.24
CA ASP A 289 19.01 4.40 -9.18
C ASP A 289 19.58 3.00 -9.48
N GLN A 290 20.82 2.93 -9.94
CA GLN A 290 21.52 1.69 -10.33
C GLN A 290 21.73 0.70 -9.16
N SER A 291 21.30 1.05 -7.94
CA SER A 291 21.40 0.18 -6.75
C SER A 291 20.10 -0.61 -6.44
N GLY A 292 19.12 -0.65 -7.35
CA GLY A 292 17.69 -0.88 -7.09
C GLY A 292 17.13 -2.31 -7.14
N LEU A 293 17.84 -3.33 -7.59
CA LEU A 293 17.25 -4.66 -7.86
C LEU A 293 16.56 -5.34 -6.65
N VAL A 294 17.01 -5.07 -5.43
CA VAL A 294 16.41 -5.65 -4.20
C VAL A 294 15.26 -4.81 -3.66
N ARG A 295 15.31 -3.50 -3.91
CA ARG A 295 14.31 -2.52 -3.47
C ARG A 295 13.03 -2.58 -4.31
N GLU A 296 13.18 -2.89 -5.58
CA GLU A 296 12.13 -2.83 -6.61
C GLU A 296 10.99 -3.83 -6.39
N VAL A 297 11.28 -5.01 -5.91
CA VAL A 297 10.28 -6.11 -5.78
C VAL A 297 9.44 -6.03 -4.51
N LEU A 298 9.99 -5.55 -3.40
CA LEU A 298 9.19 -5.24 -2.19
C LEU A 298 8.27 -4.04 -2.42
N ILE A 299 8.72 -3.12 -3.27
CA ILE A 299 7.97 -1.99 -3.77
C ILE A 299 6.77 -2.48 -4.61
N ASP A 300 6.92 -3.50 -5.44
CA ASP A 300 5.92 -3.96 -6.40
C ASP A 300 4.65 -4.53 -5.76
N LEU A 301 4.76 -5.39 -4.75
CA LEU A 301 3.60 -5.95 -4.04
C LEU A 301 2.88 -4.93 -3.16
N SER A 302 3.64 -4.06 -2.49
CA SER A 302 3.07 -2.96 -1.71
C SER A 302 2.39 -1.94 -2.64
N GLN A 303 2.99 -1.64 -3.79
CA GLN A 303 2.42 -0.76 -4.81
C GLN A 303 1.11 -1.31 -5.40
N THR A 304 0.98 -2.61 -5.60
CA THR A 304 -0.28 -3.18 -6.11
C THR A 304 -1.46 -2.91 -5.18
N ALA A 305 -1.27 -3.06 -3.87
CA ALA A 305 -2.31 -2.75 -2.88
C ALA A 305 -2.60 -1.25 -2.80
N THR A 306 -1.56 -0.39 -2.83
CA THR A 306 -1.73 1.07 -2.82
C THR A 306 -2.32 1.60 -4.11
N ILE A 307 -2.02 1.02 -5.27
CA ILE A 307 -2.67 1.35 -6.54
C ILE A 307 -4.16 1.01 -6.49
N GLY A 308 -4.54 -0.17 -5.97
CA GLY A 308 -5.95 -0.53 -5.78
C GLY A 308 -6.70 0.48 -4.90
N ALA A 309 -6.11 0.86 -3.77
CA ALA A 309 -6.67 1.89 -2.87
C ALA A 309 -6.74 3.27 -3.57
N SER A 310 -5.72 3.63 -4.36
CA SER A 310 -5.68 4.87 -5.15
C SER A 310 -6.82 4.91 -6.19
N LEU A 311 -7.07 3.81 -6.89
CA LEU A 311 -8.17 3.70 -7.85
C LEU A 311 -9.52 3.88 -7.17
N HIS A 312 -9.78 3.22 -6.05
CA HIS A 312 -11.01 3.38 -5.27
C HIS A 312 -11.20 4.82 -4.78
N MET A 313 -10.13 5.46 -4.27
CA MET A 313 -10.16 6.86 -3.86
C MET A 313 -10.45 7.78 -5.05
N GLY A 314 -9.71 7.57 -6.15
CA GLY A 314 -9.89 8.34 -7.40
C GLY A 314 -11.30 8.25 -7.96
N GLU A 315 -11.92 7.07 -7.95
CA GLU A 315 -13.31 6.89 -8.39
C GLU A 315 -14.31 7.68 -7.54
N ARG A 316 -14.11 7.75 -6.21
CA ARG A 316 -14.97 8.56 -5.33
C ARG A 316 -14.83 10.04 -5.62
N VAL A 317 -13.58 10.51 -5.81
CA VAL A 317 -13.28 11.91 -6.15
C VAL A 317 -13.85 12.26 -7.52
N LEU A 318 -13.60 11.43 -8.55
CA LEU A 318 -14.07 11.67 -9.92
C LEU A 318 -15.59 11.76 -10.01
N ARG A 319 -16.33 10.85 -9.34
CA ARG A 319 -17.80 10.89 -9.28
C ARG A 319 -18.32 12.18 -8.68
N ASN A 320 -17.68 12.70 -7.63
CA ASN A 320 -18.11 13.95 -7.01
C ASN A 320 -17.74 15.15 -7.90
N LEU A 321 -16.56 15.16 -8.56
CA LEU A 321 -16.17 16.21 -9.49
C LEU A 321 -17.18 16.38 -10.63
N ASN A 322 -17.78 15.30 -11.12
CA ASN A 322 -18.80 15.33 -12.17
C ASN A 322 -20.07 16.15 -11.79
N THR A 323 -20.28 16.44 -10.51
CA THR A 323 -21.40 17.29 -10.06
C THR A 323 -21.13 18.78 -10.18
N VAL A 324 -19.87 19.19 -10.37
CA VAL A 324 -19.43 20.60 -10.33
C VAL A 324 -18.80 21.02 -11.66
N THR A 325 -18.07 20.12 -12.29
CA THR A 325 -17.36 20.38 -13.54
C THR A 325 -17.55 19.23 -14.53
N LYS A 326 -17.37 19.53 -15.80
CA LYS A 326 -17.30 18.50 -16.84
C LYS A 326 -16.09 17.59 -16.53
N LEU A 327 -16.21 16.31 -16.80
CA LEU A 327 -15.05 15.41 -16.75
C LEU A 327 -14.41 15.32 -18.13
N HIS A 328 -13.09 15.38 -18.19
CA HIS A 328 -12.32 15.09 -19.40
C HIS A 328 -12.33 13.59 -19.67
N ASN A 329 -12.20 12.78 -18.61
CA ASN A 329 -12.38 11.33 -18.69
C ASN A 329 -13.30 10.85 -17.55
N HIS A 330 -14.24 9.93 -17.86
CA HIS A 330 -15.19 9.38 -16.91
C HIS A 330 -14.65 8.21 -16.05
N LYS A 331 -13.39 7.85 -16.26
CA LYS A 331 -12.68 6.81 -15.48
C LYS A 331 -11.40 7.38 -14.92
N VAL A 332 -10.96 6.83 -13.80
CA VAL A 332 -9.61 7.11 -13.28
C VAL A 332 -8.60 6.55 -14.28
N GLU A 333 -7.74 7.41 -14.78
CA GLU A 333 -6.68 7.03 -15.69
C GLU A 333 -5.42 6.65 -14.92
N GLN A 334 -4.52 5.95 -15.59
CA GLN A 334 -3.26 5.52 -14.97
C GLN A 334 -2.10 5.84 -15.91
N ALA A 335 -1.01 6.38 -15.32
CA ALA A 335 0.25 6.59 -16.03
C ALA A 335 1.42 6.60 -15.01
N ARG A 336 2.65 6.73 -15.52
CA ARG A 336 3.88 6.71 -14.71
C ARG A 336 4.21 8.08 -14.14
N PHE A 337 3.31 8.65 -13.34
CA PHE A 337 3.59 9.90 -12.63
C PHE A 337 4.62 9.66 -11.51
N MET A 338 5.75 10.36 -11.57
CA MET A 338 6.82 10.25 -10.57
C MET A 338 6.37 10.67 -9.18
N VAL A 339 5.56 11.71 -9.10
CA VAL A 339 4.99 12.24 -7.84
C VAL A 339 4.07 11.22 -7.14
N LEU A 340 3.52 10.24 -7.87
CA LEU A 340 2.67 9.20 -7.31
C LEU A 340 3.42 7.91 -6.95
N LYS A 341 4.73 7.86 -7.15
CA LYS A 341 5.57 6.67 -6.87
C LYS A 341 5.77 6.44 -5.36
N SER A 342 4.69 6.26 -4.61
CA SER A 342 4.75 5.86 -3.20
C SER A 342 4.38 4.39 -3.05
N PRO A 343 5.26 3.54 -2.50
CA PRO A 343 4.95 2.12 -2.30
C PRO A 343 3.98 1.88 -1.13
N ASP A 344 3.84 2.83 -0.24
CA ASP A 344 3.22 2.70 1.08
C ASP A 344 2.02 3.64 1.31
N ILE A 345 1.83 4.67 0.46
CA ILE A 345 0.76 5.65 0.61
C ILE A 345 -0.10 5.67 -0.65
N PRO A 346 -1.41 5.36 -0.59
CA PRO A 346 -2.33 5.54 -1.71
C PRO A 346 -2.29 6.97 -2.23
N SER A 347 -2.11 7.14 -3.54
CA SER A 347 -1.81 8.44 -4.15
C SER A 347 -2.62 8.66 -5.41
N ILE A 348 -3.19 9.86 -5.57
CA ILE A 348 -3.84 10.32 -6.80
C ILE A 348 -3.33 11.69 -7.22
N LEU A 349 -3.42 11.97 -8.52
CA LEU A 349 -3.25 13.31 -9.09
C LEU A 349 -4.59 13.74 -9.67
N ILE A 350 -4.99 14.96 -9.38
CA ILE A 350 -6.23 15.57 -9.84
C ILE A 350 -5.88 16.72 -10.76
N GLU A 351 -6.19 16.56 -12.05
CA GLU A 351 -6.29 17.69 -12.97
C GLU A 351 -7.63 18.38 -12.75
N THR A 352 -7.58 19.58 -12.21
CA THR A 352 -8.78 20.35 -11.85
C THR A 352 -9.46 21.03 -13.04
N GLY A 353 -8.81 21.03 -14.18
CA GLY A 353 -9.18 21.59 -15.47
C GLY A 353 -7.91 21.87 -16.26
N PHE A 354 -8.04 22.28 -17.53
CA PHE A 354 -6.90 22.59 -18.38
C PHE A 354 -6.73 24.10 -18.54
N ILE A 355 -5.68 24.68 -17.92
CA ILE A 355 -5.41 26.13 -17.90
C ILE A 355 -5.20 26.70 -19.31
N SER A 356 -4.79 25.89 -20.29
CA SER A 356 -4.66 26.29 -21.70
C SER A 356 -5.98 26.70 -22.36
N ASN A 357 -7.13 26.29 -21.80
CA ASN A 357 -8.44 26.67 -22.24
C ASN A 357 -8.86 28.00 -21.58
N PRO A 358 -9.17 29.06 -22.36
CA PRO A 358 -9.51 30.38 -21.78
C PRO A 358 -10.73 30.36 -20.85
N ARG A 359 -11.67 29.44 -21.05
CA ARG A 359 -12.85 29.29 -20.21
C ARG A 359 -12.49 28.60 -18.89
N GLU A 360 -11.67 27.56 -18.96
CA GLU A 360 -11.18 26.87 -17.77
C GLU A 360 -10.27 27.77 -16.93
N GLU A 361 -9.37 28.55 -17.55
CA GLU A 361 -8.54 29.51 -16.85
C GLU A 361 -9.38 30.50 -16.04
N ARG A 362 -10.46 31.06 -16.64
CA ARG A 362 -11.39 31.95 -15.92
C ARG A 362 -12.08 31.22 -14.76
N ASN A 363 -12.53 29.99 -14.97
CA ASN A 363 -13.15 29.21 -13.89
C ASN A 363 -12.14 28.91 -12.77
N LEU A 364 -10.94 28.47 -13.12
CA LEU A 364 -9.89 28.08 -12.17
C LEU A 364 -9.37 29.28 -11.34
N THR A 365 -9.48 30.50 -11.86
CA THR A 365 -9.16 31.74 -11.13
C THR A 365 -10.33 32.29 -10.31
N ASP A 366 -11.56 31.86 -10.58
CA ASP A 366 -12.76 32.28 -9.83
C ASP A 366 -12.84 31.61 -8.46
N SER A 367 -12.87 32.42 -7.41
CA SER A 367 -12.88 31.93 -6.03
C SER A 367 -14.13 31.10 -5.67
N ARG A 368 -15.28 31.39 -6.28
CA ARG A 368 -16.52 30.62 -6.03
C ARG A 368 -16.46 29.25 -6.72
N TYR A 369 -15.91 29.21 -7.92
CA TYR A 369 -15.67 27.96 -8.63
C TYR A 369 -14.68 27.07 -7.86
N GLN A 370 -13.54 27.62 -7.42
CA GLN A 370 -12.57 26.89 -6.59
C GLN A 370 -13.21 26.34 -5.30
N THR A 371 -14.12 27.10 -4.66
CA THR A 371 -14.82 26.63 -3.47
C THR A 371 -15.73 25.44 -3.77
N ARG A 372 -16.52 25.48 -4.85
CA ARG A 372 -17.36 24.33 -5.24
C ARG A 372 -16.51 23.11 -5.60
N LEU A 373 -15.42 23.32 -6.34
CA LEU A 373 -14.47 22.29 -6.75
C LEU A 373 -13.84 21.61 -5.53
N THR A 374 -13.34 22.37 -4.56
CA THR A 374 -12.73 21.84 -3.34
C THR A 374 -13.71 21.14 -2.45
N GLN A 375 -14.96 21.59 -2.35
CA GLN A 375 -16.03 20.89 -1.65
C GLN A 375 -16.30 19.52 -2.30
N SER A 376 -16.33 19.47 -3.62
CA SER A 376 -16.55 18.24 -4.39
C SER A 376 -15.41 17.23 -4.18
N ILE A 377 -14.15 17.68 -4.27
CA ILE A 377 -12.98 16.83 -3.95
C ILE A 377 -13.06 16.29 -2.52
N PHE A 378 -13.35 17.17 -1.56
CA PHE A 378 -13.50 16.79 -0.16
C PHE A 378 -14.58 15.73 0.05
N GLN A 379 -15.75 15.86 -0.58
CA GLN A 379 -16.82 14.87 -0.46
C GLN A 379 -16.38 13.50 -1.00
N GLY A 380 -15.62 13.47 -2.09
CA GLY A 380 -15.03 12.25 -2.62
C GLY A 380 -14.05 11.58 -1.63
N LEU A 381 -13.13 12.36 -1.08
CA LEU A 381 -12.16 11.90 -0.07
C LEU A 381 -12.86 11.46 1.21
N LYS A 382 -13.82 12.23 1.70
CA LYS A 382 -14.62 11.88 2.87
C LYS A 382 -15.30 10.54 2.66
N ARG A 383 -15.98 10.35 1.52
CA ARG A 383 -16.66 9.10 1.23
C ARG A 383 -15.71 7.91 1.17
N TYR A 384 -14.53 8.09 0.57
CA TYR A 384 -13.49 7.05 0.57
C TYR A 384 -13.12 6.61 1.98
N PHE A 385 -12.85 7.54 2.90
CA PHE A 385 -12.48 7.20 4.28
C PHE A 385 -13.63 6.66 5.12
N TRP A 386 -14.89 6.99 4.82
CA TRP A 386 -16.05 6.37 5.44
C TRP A 386 -16.24 4.93 4.96
N ASP A 387 -15.97 4.66 3.68
CA ASP A 387 -16.03 3.31 3.11
C ASP A 387 -14.81 2.45 3.55
N TYR A 388 -13.64 3.07 3.72
CA TYR A 388 -12.36 2.40 4.03
C TYR A 388 -11.60 3.12 5.17
N PRO A 389 -12.14 3.11 6.40
CA PRO A 389 -11.53 3.83 7.50
C PRO A 389 -10.19 3.21 7.91
N PRO A 390 -9.11 3.99 8.11
CA PRO A 390 -7.85 3.49 8.63
C PRO A 390 -8.00 2.98 10.07
N HIS A 391 -7.40 1.82 10.37
CA HIS A 391 -7.49 1.23 11.70
C HIS A 391 -6.94 2.14 12.81
N GLY A 392 -7.66 2.23 13.93
CA GLY A 392 -7.33 3.10 15.06
C GLY A 392 -7.59 4.58 14.81
N SER A 393 -8.29 4.93 13.74
CA SER A 393 -8.67 6.31 13.43
C SER A 393 -10.00 6.71 14.09
N ARG A 394 -10.18 8.02 14.31
CA ARG A 394 -11.49 8.56 14.72
C ARG A 394 -12.58 8.32 13.67
N ILE A 395 -12.19 8.28 12.38
CA ILE A 395 -13.14 7.98 11.30
C ILE A 395 -13.67 6.55 11.43
N GLU A 396 -12.81 5.57 11.76
CA GLU A 396 -13.27 4.19 12.04
C GLU A 396 -14.31 4.15 13.15
N ALA A 397 -14.09 4.89 14.24
CA ALA A 397 -15.04 4.98 15.34
C ALA A 397 -16.33 5.73 14.98
N MET A 398 -16.26 6.73 14.08
CA MET A 398 -17.40 7.58 13.68
C MET A 398 -18.21 6.97 12.55
N SER A 399 -17.58 6.20 11.64
CA SER A 399 -18.26 5.60 10.49
C SER A 399 -19.27 4.52 10.91
N GLY A 400 -19.15 4.02 12.15
CA GLY A 400 -19.93 2.87 12.62
C GLY A 400 -19.63 1.58 11.83
N ASN A 401 -18.76 1.66 10.86
CA ASN A 401 -18.34 0.55 10.02
C ASN A 401 -17.20 -0.19 10.74
N SER A 402 -17.50 -1.32 11.35
CA SER A 402 -16.47 -2.25 11.80
C SER A 402 -15.93 -3.03 10.60
N LEU A 403 -14.61 -3.22 10.57
CA LEU A 403 -13.99 -4.12 9.59
C LEU A 403 -13.99 -5.54 10.13
N HIS A 404 -14.53 -6.47 9.37
CA HIS A 404 -14.44 -7.89 9.65
C HIS A 404 -13.43 -8.57 8.73
N LEU A 405 -12.48 -9.28 9.31
CA LEU A 405 -11.57 -10.13 8.57
C LEU A 405 -12.17 -11.53 8.49
N VAL A 406 -12.60 -11.94 7.29
CA VAL A 406 -13.22 -13.24 7.07
C VAL A 406 -12.29 -14.36 7.51
N ARG A 407 -12.73 -15.20 8.43
CA ARG A 407 -12.00 -16.37 8.91
C ARG A 407 -12.30 -17.58 8.02
N ARG A 408 -11.45 -18.58 8.10
CA ARG A 408 -11.68 -19.83 7.36
C ARG A 408 -12.99 -20.50 7.82
N GLY A 409 -13.88 -20.80 6.88
CA GLY A 409 -15.20 -21.39 7.14
C GLY A 409 -16.32 -20.39 7.40
N GLU A 410 -16.04 -19.10 7.52
CA GLU A 410 -17.07 -18.08 7.61
C GLU A 410 -17.72 -17.82 6.24
N THR A 411 -19.01 -17.53 6.28
CA THR A 411 -19.82 -17.21 5.10
C THR A 411 -20.47 -15.84 5.28
N LEU A 412 -20.87 -15.20 4.18
CA LEU A 412 -21.59 -13.92 4.27
C LEU A 412 -22.83 -13.98 5.17
N PRO A 413 -23.69 -15.02 5.14
CA PRO A 413 -24.80 -15.13 6.05
C PRO A 413 -24.39 -15.18 7.52
N THR A 414 -23.35 -15.95 7.86
CA THR A 414 -22.87 -16.04 9.26
C THR A 414 -22.32 -14.72 9.75
N ILE A 415 -21.57 -14.01 8.89
CA ILE A 415 -21.02 -12.69 9.20
C ILE A 415 -22.15 -11.65 9.35
N ALA A 416 -23.11 -11.63 8.43
CA ALA A 416 -24.26 -10.73 8.50
C ALA A 416 -25.08 -10.93 9.80
N SER A 417 -25.32 -12.20 10.18
CA SER A 417 -25.98 -12.55 11.44
C SER A 417 -25.18 -12.12 12.66
N GLN A 418 -23.86 -12.34 12.67
CA GLN A 418 -22.96 -11.95 13.78
C GLN A 418 -23.00 -10.45 14.05
N TYR A 419 -23.11 -9.63 13.02
CA TYR A 419 -23.11 -8.17 13.13
C TYR A 419 -24.51 -7.55 13.08
N HIS A 420 -25.56 -8.36 13.05
CA HIS A 420 -26.96 -7.92 12.97
C HIS A 420 -27.25 -6.98 11.79
N VAL A 421 -26.63 -7.22 10.66
CA VAL A 421 -26.83 -6.47 9.41
C VAL A 421 -27.49 -7.35 8.35
N SER A 422 -28.22 -6.73 7.41
CA SER A 422 -28.81 -7.49 6.33
C SER A 422 -27.74 -7.96 5.33
N MET A 423 -27.98 -9.11 4.69
CA MET A 423 -27.13 -9.61 3.60
C MET A 423 -27.00 -8.59 2.46
N ALA A 424 -28.09 -7.89 2.14
CA ALA A 424 -28.12 -6.87 1.10
C ALA A 424 -27.22 -5.68 1.47
N ALA A 425 -27.32 -5.18 2.70
CA ALA A 425 -26.47 -4.10 3.21
C ALA A 425 -24.99 -4.51 3.23
N LEU A 426 -24.69 -5.72 3.71
CA LEU A 426 -23.31 -6.23 3.75
C LEU A 426 -22.73 -6.40 2.35
N LYS A 427 -23.48 -6.91 1.38
CA LYS A 427 -23.07 -7.03 -0.02
C LYS A 427 -22.86 -5.66 -0.67
N SER A 428 -23.81 -4.74 -0.48
CA SER A 428 -23.74 -3.38 -1.01
C SER A 428 -22.51 -2.63 -0.48
N ALA A 429 -22.28 -2.69 0.83
CA ALA A 429 -21.14 -2.04 1.47
C ALA A 429 -19.77 -2.56 0.96
N ASN A 430 -19.73 -3.80 0.45
CA ASN A 430 -18.52 -4.46 -0.02
C ASN A 430 -18.46 -4.66 -1.55
N HIS A 431 -19.43 -4.12 -2.29
CA HIS A 431 -19.53 -4.25 -3.75
C HIS A 431 -19.49 -5.71 -4.24
N LEU A 432 -20.13 -6.62 -3.48
CA LEU A 432 -20.15 -8.05 -3.80
C LEU A 432 -21.34 -8.37 -4.71
N SER A 433 -21.04 -8.93 -5.89
CA SER A 433 -22.08 -9.43 -6.81
C SER A 433 -22.61 -10.82 -6.39
N GLY A 434 -21.79 -11.62 -5.71
CA GLY A 434 -22.10 -12.98 -5.24
C GLY A 434 -22.16 -13.08 -3.70
N ASN A 435 -22.34 -14.32 -3.21
CA ASN A 435 -22.34 -14.63 -1.78
C ASN A 435 -21.03 -15.25 -1.28
N GLN A 436 -20.05 -15.39 -2.17
CA GLN A 436 -18.77 -16.00 -1.83
C GLN A 436 -17.82 -14.97 -1.22
N VAL A 437 -17.19 -15.35 -0.13
CA VAL A 437 -16.10 -14.61 0.51
C VAL A 437 -14.92 -15.54 0.73
N ARG A 438 -13.72 -14.99 0.79
CA ARG A 438 -12.48 -15.75 0.97
C ARG A 438 -11.91 -15.47 2.36
N ALA A 439 -11.34 -16.51 2.99
CA ALA A 439 -10.57 -16.30 4.22
C ALA A 439 -9.47 -15.26 4.00
N GLY A 440 -9.34 -14.32 4.93
CA GLY A 440 -8.45 -13.15 4.80
C GLY A 440 -9.04 -11.96 4.06
N GLN A 441 -10.22 -12.09 3.48
CA GLN A 441 -10.93 -10.95 2.87
C GLN A 441 -11.41 -9.99 3.96
N ARG A 442 -11.19 -8.69 3.75
CA ARG A 442 -11.73 -7.65 4.64
C ARG A 442 -13.13 -7.25 4.16
N LEU A 443 -14.08 -7.28 5.05
CA LEU A 443 -15.43 -6.80 4.80
C LEU A 443 -15.73 -5.59 5.67
N VAL A 444 -16.26 -4.56 5.06
CA VAL A 444 -16.89 -3.42 5.74
C VAL A 444 -18.24 -3.89 6.26
N ILE A 445 -18.42 -3.82 7.57
CA ILE A 445 -19.70 -4.10 8.21
C ILE A 445 -20.44 -2.78 8.33
N PRO A 446 -21.54 -2.56 7.59
CA PRO A 446 -22.31 -1.34 7.68
C PRO A 446 -22.93 -1.21 9.08
N SER A 447 -23.09 0.03 9.55
CA SER A 447 -23.85 0.29 10.79
C SER A 447 -25.29 -0.18 10.64
N SER A 448 -25.87 -0.72 11.70
CA SER A 448 -27.26 -1.26 11.73
C SER A 448 -28.36 -0.22 11.45
N TRP A 449 -28.00 1.01 11.11
CA TRP A 449 -28.90 2.14 10.89
C TRP A 449 -28.93 2.62 9.42
N SER A 450 -28.45 1.84 8.44
CA SER A 450 -28.54 2.16 7.01
C SER A 450 -29.51 1.25 6.26
#